data_be55c253b741a4ad8aa5cf1d858cbd8f
#
_entry.id   be55c253b741a4ad8aa5cf1d858cbd8f
#
_cell.length_a   1.000
_cell.length_b   1.000
_cell.length_c   1.000
_cell.angle_alpha   90.00
_cell.angle_beta   90.00
_cell.angle_gamma   90.00
#
_symmetry.space_group_name_H-M   'P 1'
#
loop_
_entity.id
_entity.type
_entity.pdbx_description
1 polymer ?
#
loop_
_entity_poly.entity_id
_entity_poly.type
_entity_poly.pdbx_seq_one_letter_code
_entity_poly.pdbx_strand_id
1 'polypeptide(L)'
;MTIGEWSVGLPPHEARFGGYSYGFLDEGAKREIRRKTLKAVAIPGYQAPFASPELPIARGWGTGGLQLTLSLILPEDVLKVIDQGCDGSVNAMNIRRFVSSLTGVALTTDTTAATVIQTRHRIPEERMRADQILVLQVPYPEALREVEPSELETRRMHAEGDYARMWLHLYEDIVRFGEVTISYRYPVTVNGRYIMDPSPIPRWDVPKLDRADTLFLFGAGREKRIYAVPPYTRVEPLEFEDFAFRVEDQAGKACVRCGATDAYLDEIIAGADGARTYVCSDSGYCDKRCGR
;
A
#
# COMPACT_ATOMS: atom_id res chain seq x y z
N MET A 1 -12.95 22.34 -0.37
CA MET A 1 -11.71 22.80 -1.00
C MET A 1 -11.20 21.69 -1.87
N THR A 2 -11.25 21.90 -3.15
CA THR A 2 -10.80 20.94 -4.17
C THR A 2 -9.32 21.13 -4.43
N ILE A 3 -8.61 20.05 -4.71
CA ILE A 3 -7.19 20.01 -5.09
C ILE A 3 -6.84 20.99 -6.25
N GLY A 4 -7.84 21.53 -6.92
CA GLY A 4 -7.67 22.52 -7.99
C GLY A 4 -7.19 23.91 -7.55
N GLU A 5 -7.10 24.18 -6.25
CA GLU A 5 -6.57 25.46 -5.73
C GLU A 5 -5.05 25.43 -5.47
N TRP A 6 -4.40 24.31 -5.75
CA TRP A 6 -2.95 24.26 -5.80
C TRP A 6 -2.56 24.89 -7.12
N SER A 7 -2.38 26.20 -7.09
CA SER A 7 -2.20 27.01 -8.27
C SER A 7 -1.04 26.50 -9.13
N VAL A 8 -1.35 26.22 -10.37
CA VAL A 8 -0.39 26.08 -11.43
C VAL A 8 0.44 27.38 -11.44
N GLY A 9 1.67 27.33 -10.97
CA GLY A 9 2.61 28.44 -11.03
C GLY A 9 3.27 28.91 -9.72
N LEU A 10 2.85 28.42 -8.55
CA LEU A 10 3.59 28.69 -7.32
C LEU A 10 4.68 27.65 -7.10
N PRO A 11 5.88 28.05 -6.63
CA PRO A 11 6.89 27.10 -6.21
C PRO A 11 6.31 26.13 -5.17
N PRO A 12 6.71 24.84 -5.17
CA PRO A 12 6.15 23.84 -4.25
C PRO A 12 6.21 24.24 -2.78
N HIS A 13 7.22 25.00 -2.38
CA HIS A 13 7.39 25.49 -1.00
C HIS A 13 6.42 26.64 -0.63
N GLU A 14 5.75 27.23 -1.61
CA GLU A 14 4.75 28.28 -1.39
C GLU A 14 3.31 27.75 -1.42
N ALA A 15 3.12 26.51 -1.80
CA ALA A 15 1.82 25.87 -1.77
C ALA A 15 1.36 25.74 -0.31
N ARG A 16 0.37 26.54 0.07
CA ARG A 16 -0.07 26.69 1.47
C ARG A 16 -1.55 26.39 1.64
N PHE A 17 -1.85 25.73 2.73
CA PHE A 17 -3.20 25.58 3.27
C PHE A 17 -3.26 26.28 4.62
N GLY A 18 -3.98 27.38 4.73
CA GLY A 18 -4.03 28.17 5.96
C GLY A 18 -2.65 28.65 6.44
N GLY A 19 -1.73 28.98 5.51
CA GLY A 19 -0.37 29.41 5.82
C GLY A 19 0.65 28.26 5.97
N TYR A 20 0.25 27.01 5.82
CA TYR A 20 1.08 25.82 5.99
C TYR A 20 1.11 24.97 4.72
N SER A 21 2.27 24.39 4.37
CA SER A 21 2.39 23.48 3.25
C SER A 21 2.14 22.05 3.71
N TYR A 22 0.96 21.50 3.41
CA TYR A 22 0.55 20.17 3.86
C TYR A 22 1.10 19.01 3.01
N GLY A 23 1.61 19.30 1.85
CA GLY A 23 2.03 18.23 0.92
C GLY A 23 3.50 18.25 0.56
N PHE A 24 4.23 19.25 1.05
CA PHE A 24 5.64 19.42 0.75
C PHE A 24 6.49 19.00 1.95
N LEU A 25 7.52 18.21 1.69
CA LEU A 25 8.54 17.88 2.66
C LEU A 25 9.75 18.78 2.44
N ASP A 26 10.18 19.49 3.46
CA ASP A 26 11.46 20.22 3.40
C ASP A 26 12.64 19.24 3.28
N GLU A 27 13.81 19.76 2.91
CA GLU A 27 15.00 18.93 2.71
C GLU A 27 15.47 18.24 3.99
N GLY A 28 15.25 18.82 5.17
CA GLY A 28 15.56 18.19 6.43
C GLY A 28 14.69 16.96 6.68
N ALA A 29 13.37 17.09 6.47
CA ALA A 29 12.44 16.00 6.59
C ALA A 29 12.71 14.87 5.58
N LYS A 30 13.01 15.21 4.33
CA LYS A 30 13.40 14.23 3.30
C LYS A 30 14.65 13.46 3.69
N ARG A 31 15.69 14.15 4.17
CA ARG A 31 16.94 13.51 4.64
C ARG A 31 16.69 12.56 5.79
N GLU A 32 15.85 12.96 6.74
CA GLU A 32 15.53 12.11 7.88
C GLU A 32 14.78 10.85 7.45
N ILE A 33 13.80 10.97 6.57
CA ILE A 33 13.07 9.81 6.03
C ILE A 33 14.01 8.89 5.25
N ARG A 34 14.88 9.43 4.38
CA ARG A 34 15.87 8.64 3.64
C ARG A 34 16.82 7.91 4.59
N ARG A 35 17.30 8.58 5.64
CA ARG A 35 18.16 7.97 6.66
C ARG A 35 17.46 6.81 7.36
N LYS A 36 16.21 6.97 7.72
CA LYS A 36 15.41 5.91 8.36
C LYS A 36 15.10 4.76 7.40
N THR A 37 14.86 5.07 6.13
CA THR A 37 14.67 4.07 5.08
C THR A 37 15.91 3.20 4.92
N LEU A 38 17.09 3.80 4.83
CA LEU A 38 18.37 3.07 4.75
C LEU A 38 18.56 2.14 5.95
N LYS A 39 18.22 2.59 7.14
CA LYS A 39 18.27 1.76 8.34
C LYS A 39 17.30 0.58 8.28
N ALA A 40 16.08 0.81 7.79
CA ALA A 40 15.10 -0.26 7.64
C ALA A 40 15.52 -1.30 6.58
N VAL A 41 16.15 -0.86 5.48
CA VAL A 41 16.67 -1.75 4.43
C VAL A 41 17.86 -2.56 4.93
N ALA A 42 18.75 -1.96 5.72
CA ALA A 42 19.96 -2.62 6.21
C ALA A 42 19.66 -3.79 7.18
N ILE A 43 18.52 -3.77 7.84
CA ILE A 43 18.13 -4.78 8.82
C ILE A 43 16.78 -5.37 8.41
N PRO A 44 16.73 -6.50 7.70
CA PRO A 44 15.49 -7.14 7.28
C PRO A 44 14.56 -7.41 8.47
N GLY A 45 13.30 -7.04 8.35
CA GLY A 45 12.31 -7.15 9.42
C GLY A 45 12.38 -6.02 10.46
N TYR A 46 13.26 -5.05 10.30
CA TYR A 46 13.37 -3.91 11.21
C TYR A 46 12.41 -2.79 10.82
N GLN A 47 11.72 -2.25 11.81
CA GLN A 47 10.89 -1.06 11.65
C GLN A 47 11.68 0.18 12.08
N ALA A 48 11.90 1.11 11.18
CA ALA A 48 12.49 2.39 11.51
C ALA A 48 11.38 3.41 11.83
N PRO A 49 11.34 3.97 13.04
CA PRO A 49 10.53 5.15 13.29
C PRO A 49 10.95 6.26 12.34
N PHE A 50 9.99 6.87 11.66
CA PHE A 50 10.24 8.08 10.90
C PHE A 50 9.31 9.17 11.43
N ALA A 51 9.57 10.36 11.07
CA ALA A 51 8.80 11.51 11.45
C ALA A 51 9.02 12.04 12.87
N SER A 52 9.29 13.30 12.87
CA SER A 52 8.88 14.15 13.97
C SER A 52 7.35 14.37 13.87
N PRO A 53 6.69 14.77 14.95
CA PRO A 53 5.29 15.20 14.94
C PRO A 53 5.00 16.34 13.96
N GLU A 54 6.03 16.98 13.49
CA GLU A 54 6.03 18.21 12.68
C GLU A 54 6.13 17.96 11.17
N LEU A 55 6.25 16.71 10.71
CA LEU A 55 6.21 16.44 9.28
C LEU A 55 4.86 16.87 8.72
N PRO A 56 4.84 17.80 7.75
CA PRO A 56 3.61 18.22 7.12
C PRO A 56 2.95 17.02 6.44
N ILE A 57 1.73 16.76 6.86
CA ILE A 57 0.94 15.62 6.41
C ILE A 57 -0.17 16.16 5.53
N ALA A 58 -0.26 15.71 4.29
CA ALA A 58 -1.42 15.96 3.46
C ALA A 58 -2.63 15.26 4.11
N ARG A 59 -3.55 16.04 4.65
CA ARG A 59 -4.74 15.50 5.30
C ARG A 59 -5.59 14.70 4.32
N GLY A 60 -6.04 13.53 4.74
CA GLY A 60 -6.99 12.70 4.01
C GLY A 60 -6.37 11.68 3.05
N TRP A 61 -5.06 11.65 2.88
CA TRP A 61 -4.43 10.77 1.91
C TRP A 61 -3.66 9.59 2.53
N GLY A 62 -3.82 9.32 3.81
CA GLY A 62 -3.11 8.25 4.50
C GLY A 62 -1.60 8.32 4.23
N THR A 63 -0.90 8.89 5.10
CA THR A 63 0.25 9.74 4.88
C THR A 63 1.61 9.06 4.73
N GLY A 64 1.79 7.85 5.23
CA GLY A 64 3.13 7.25 5.29
C GLY A 64 3.71 6.89 3.93
N GLY A 65 2.91 6.28 3.05
CA GLY A 65 3.35 5.92 1.72
C GLY A 65 3.62 7.15 0.85
N LEU A 66 2.76 8.15 0.91
CA LEU A 66 2.94 9.39 0.16
C LEU A 66 4.19 10.15 0.62
N GLN A 67 4.46 10.22 1.92
CA GLN A 67 5.67 10.83 2.45
C GLN A 67 6.94 10.11 2.00
N LEU A 68 6.94 8.78 1.99
CA LEU A 68 8.04 8.00 1.45
C LEU A 68 8.26 8.31 -0.03
N THR A 69 7.20 8.29 -0.84
CA THR A 69 7.28 8.62 -2.26
C THR A 69 7.88 10.00 -2.46
N LEU A 70 7.35 11.04 -1.80
CA LEU A 70 7.86 12.41 -1.90
C LEU A 70 9.31 12.57 -1.43
N SER A 71 9.78 11.72 -0.52
CA SER A 71 11.16 11.76 -0.04
C SER A 71 12.15 11.05 -0.96
N LEU A 72 11.68 10.09 -1.76
CA LEU A 72 12.51 9.24 -2.60
C LEU A 72 12.53 9.66 -4.05
N ILE A 73 11.44 10.28 -4.53
CA ILE A 73 11.26 10.57 -5.95
C ILE A 73 12.23 11.66 -6.43
N LEU A 74 12.80 11.44 -7.60
CA LEU A 74 13.73 12.33 -8.28
C LEU A 74 13.09 12.85 -9.57
N PRO A 75 13.56 13.96 -10.14
CA PRO A 75 12.99 14.53 -11.38
C PRO A 75 13.01 13.57 -12.58
N GLU A 76 13.99 12.68 -12.63
CA GLU A 76 14.16 11.67 -13.70
C GLU A 76 13.30 10.42 -13.50
N ASP A 77 12.62 10.28 -12.37
CA ASP A 77 11.75 9.15 -12.11
C ASP A 77 10.47 9.17 -12.93
N VAL A 78 9.83 8.01 -13.01
CA VAL A 78 8.50 7.82 -13.59
C VAL A 78 7.60 7.17 -12.55
N LEU A 79 6.52 7.85 -12.17
CA LEU A 79 5.63 7.44 -11.10
C LEU A 79 4.38 6.72 -11.63
N LYS A 80 4.12 5.51 -11.09
CA LYS A 80 2.82 4.85 -11.14
C LYS A 80 2.17 4.92 -9.77
N VAL A 81 0.85 5.14 -9.74
CA VAL A 81 0.06 5.13 -8.48
C VAL A 81 -1.13 4.21 -8.62
N ILE A 82 -1.27 3.32 -7.65
CA ILE A 82 -2.45 2.47 -7.44
C ILE A 82 -3.01 2.81 -6.07
N ASP A 83 -4.28 3.20 -5.99
CA ASP A 83 -4.92 3.49 -4.71
C ASP A 83 -6.38 3.08 -4.72
N GLN A 84 -6.90 2.69 -3.56
CA GLN A 84 -8.24 2.13 -3.45
C GLN A 84 -8.50 0.96 -4.42
N GLY A 85 -7.47 0.12 -4.58
CA GLY A 85 -7.54 -1.10 -5.39
C GLY A 85 -7.24 -0.91 -6.87
N CYS A 86 -7.29 0.30 -7.45
CA CYS A 86 -6.97 0.50 -8.86
C CYS A 86 -6.21 1.80 -9.14
N ASP A 87 -5.57 1.84 -10.30
CA ASP A 87 -4.83 3.03 -10.75
C ASP A 87 -5.75 4.08 -11.42
N GLY A 88 -6.97 3.71 -11.77
CA GLY A 88 -8.02 4.60 -12.28
C GLY A 88 -8.89 5.24 -11.21
N SER A 89 -8.70 4.95 -9.94
CA SER A 89 -9.49 5.53 -8.86
C SER A 89 -9.31 7.04 -8.76
N VAL A 90 -10.33 7.73 -8.25
CA VAL A 90 -10.26 9.19 -8.02
C VAL A 90 -9.07 9.54 -7.13
N ASN A 91 -8.83 8.71 -6.12
CA ASN A 91 -7.73 8.94 -5.19
C ASN A 91 -6.37 8.75 -5.85
N ALA A 92 -6.19 7.70 -6.67
CA ALA A 92 -4.96 7.50 -7.45
C ALA A 92 -4.69 8.67 -8.41
N MET A 93 -5.72 9.17 -9.10
CA MET A 93 -5.60 10.34 -9.97
C MET A 93 -5.21 11.59 -9.19
N ASN A 94 -5.78 11.80 -8.01
CA ASN A 94 -5.46 12.93 -7.15
C ASN A 94 -4.02 12.86 -6.64
N ILE A 95 -3.56 11.71 -6.20
CA ILE A 95 -2.17 11.49 -5.76
C ILE A 95 -1.20 11.76 -6.91
N ARG A 96 -1.45 11.21 -8.10
CA ARG A 96 -0.62 11.46 -9.29
C ARG A 96 -0.49 12.95 -9.58
N ARG A 97 -1.64 13.64 -9.66
CA ARG A 97 -1.66 15.09 -9.91
C ARG A 97 -0.88 15.86 -8.85
N PHE A 98 -1.11 15.52 -7.60
CA PHE A 98 -0.43 16.15 -6.48
C PHE A 98 1.09 15.97 -6.54
N VAL A 99 1.56 14.73 -6.65
CA VAL A 99 3.01 14.45 -6.69
C VAL A 99 3.66 15.10 -7.90
N SER A 100 3.06 14.96 -9.10
CA SER A 100 3.61 15.53 -10.33
C SER A 100 3.64 17.06 -10.27
N SER A 101 2.61 17.72 -9.71
CA SER A 101 2.60 19.18 -9.59
C SER A 101 3.67 19.72 -8.64
N LEU A 102 4.05 18.94 -7.63
CA LEU A 102 5.09 19.33 -6.66
C LEU A 102 6.51 19.04 -7.14
N THR A 103 6.70 17.93 -7.85
CA THR A 103 8.03 17.40 -8.17
C THR A 103 8.39 17.49 -9.64
N GLY A 104 7.41 17.68 -10.51
CA GLY A 104 7.61 17.63 -11.95
C GLY A 104 7.79 16.22 -12.53
N VAL A 105 7.65 15.18 -11.70
CA VAL A 105 7.86 13.79 -12.10
C VAL A 105 6.91 13.35 -13.20
N ALA A 106 7.42 12.56 -14.16
CA ALA A 106 6.61 11.94 -15.20
C ALA A 106 5.66 10.89 -14.62
N LEU A 107 4.50 10.71 -15.24
CA LEU A 107 3.47 9.78 -14.78
C LEU A 107 3.25 8.66 -15.80
N THR A 108 2.94 7.46 -15.30
CA THR A 108 2.58 6.32 -16.14
C THR A 108 1.52 5.44 -15.46
N THR A 109 0.78 4.67 -16.26
CA THR A 109 -0.02 3.53 -15.81
C THR A 109 0.68 2.20 -16.12
N ASP A 110 1.75 2.22 -16.89
CA ASP A 110 2.54 1.04 -17.25
C ASP A 110 3.53 0.69 -16.12
N THR A 111 3.39 -0.49 -15.55
CA THR A 111 4.31 -0.99 -14.51
C THR A 111 5.74 -1.10 -15.00
N THR A 112 5.94 -1.48 -16.26
CA THR A 112 7.28 -1.66 -16.81
C THR A 112 8.00 -0.36 -17.11
N ALA A 113 7.27 0.74 -17.29
CA ALA A 113 7.82 2.06 -17.50
C ALA A 113 8.09 2.82 -16.19
N ALA A 114 7.45 2.42 -15.10
CA ALA A 114 7.61 3.10 -13.82
C ALA A 114 8.98 2.80 -13.20
N THR A 115 9.56 3.77 -12.50
CA THR A 115 10.71 3.58 -11.61
C THR A 115 10.29 3.55 -10.14
N VAL A 116 9.26 4.32 -9.79
CA VAL A 116 8.65 4.33 -8.46
C VAL A 116 7.17 4.00 -8.60
N ILE A 117 6.72 3.03 -7.81
CA ILE A 117 5.33 2.60 -7.78
C ILE A 117 4.80 2.84 -6.37
N GLN A 118 3.85 3.74 -6.22
CA GLN A 118 3.14 3.92 -4.96
C GLN A 118 1.82 3.18 -5.01
N THR A 119 1.58 2.33 -4.03
CA THR A 119 0.36 1.52 -3.99
C THR A 119 -0.27 1.46 -2.61
N ARG A 120 -1.58 1.28 -2.63
CA ARG A 120 -2.39 0.84 -1.51
C ARG A 120 -3.43 -0.16 -2.04
N HIS A 121 -3.62 -1.26 -1.35
CA HIS A 121 -4.55 -2.35 -1.64
C HIS A 121 -4.07 -3.38 -2.66
N ARG A 122 -3.19 -3.05 -3.60
CA ARG A 122 -2.74 -3.98 -4.64
C ARG A 122 -1.27 -3.81 -4.98
N ILE A 123 -0.63 -4.93 -5.27
CA ILE A 123 0.65 -4.97 -5.98
C ILE A 123 0.33 -5.09 -7.48
N PRO A 124 1.08 -4.41 -8.37
CA PRO A 124 0.87 -4.54 -9.82
C PRO A 124 0.83 -5.98 -10.29
N GLU A 125 0.05 -6.27 -11.32
CA GLU A 125 -0.05 -7.62 -11.89
C GLU A 125 1.22 -8.00 -12.64
N GLU A 126 1.87 -7.05 -13.30
CA GLU A 126 3.11 -7.30 -14.02
C GLU A 126 4.28 -7.45 -13.06
N ARG A 127 5.20 -8.33 -13.43
CA ARG A 127 6.45 -8.51 -12.71
C ARG A 127 7.24 -7.20 -12.70
N MET A 128 7.67 -6.79 -11.53
CA MET A 128 8.52 -5.63 -11.34
C MET A 128 10.00 -5.98 -11.55
N ARG A 129 10.78 -4.98 -11.97
CA ARG A 129 12.22 -5.10 -12.17
C ARG A 129 13.00 -4.74 -10.90
N ALA A 130 14.25 -5.19 -10.84
CA ALA A 130 15.14 -4.95 -9.71
C ALA A 130 15.50 -3.47 -9.49
N ASP A 131 15.38 -2.64 -10.53
CA ASP A 131 15.65 -1.20 -10.49
C ASP A 131 14.44 -0.35 -10.08
N GLN A 132 13.31 -0.97 -9.81
CA GLN A 132 12.09 -0.30 -9.37
C GLN A 132 11.99 -0.29 -7.85
N ILE A 133 11.28 0.70 -7.32
CA ILE A 133 10.92 0.78 -5.90
C ILE A 133 9.41 0.74 -5.78
N LEU A 134 8.89 -0.17 -4.97
CA LEU A 134 7.48 -0.19 -4.63
C LEU A 134 7.28 0.36 -3.22
N VAL A 135 6.48 1.41 -3.12
CA VAL A 135 6.08 2.05 -1.86
C VAL A 135 4.66 1.65 -1.52
N LEU A 136 4.51 0.91 -0.44
CA LEU A 136 3.23 0.48 0.07
C LEU A 136 2.77 1.37 1.21
N GLN A 137 1.61 1.94 1.04
CA GLN A 137 0.96 2.70 2.10
C GLN A 137 0.13 1.77 2.95
N VAL A 138 0.45 1.68 4.22
CA VAL A 138 -0.29 0.88 5.20
C VAL A 138 -0.75 1.75 6.37
N PRO A 139 -1.95 1.52 6.89
CA PRO A 139 -2.44 2.27 8.06
C PRO A 139 -1.67 1.88 9.33
N TYR A 140 -1.32 0.61 9.45
CA TYR A 140 -0.58 0.06 10.58
C TYR A 140 0.51 -0.90 10.08
N PRO A 141 1.72 -0.83 10.62
CA PRO A 141 2.76 -1.81 10.34
C PRO A 141 2.61 -3.09 11.16
N GLU A 142 1.63 -3.13 12.04
CA GLU A 142 1.35 -4.21 12.98
C GLU A 142 -0.12 -4.63 12.88
N ALA A 143 -0.38 -5.73 12.21
CA ALA A 143 -1.71 -6.23 11.91
C ALA A 143 -2.55 -6.54 13.13
N LEU A 144 -1.90 -7.09 14.15
CA LEU A 144 -2.64 -7.51 15.34
C LEU A 144 -3.29 -6.34 16.07
N ARG A 145 -2.83 -5.11 15.83
CA ARG A 145 -3.40 -3.89 16.41
C ARG A 145 -4.83 -3.59 15.92
N GLU A 146 -5.21 -4.17 14.82
CA GLU A 146 -6.60 -4.11 14.33
C GLU A 146 -7.54 -4.97 15.19
N VAL A 147 -7.04 -6.10 15.66
CA VAL A 147 -7.80 -7.06 16.46
C VAL A 147 -7.55 -6.84 17.96
N GLU A 148 -6.31 -6.58 18.34
CA GLU A 148 -5.90 -6.27 19.70
C GLU A 148 -5.26 -4.87 19.76
N PRO A 149 -6.00 -3.87 20.23
CA PRO A 149 -5.50 -2.48 20.30
C PRO A 149 -4.31 -2.28 21.26
N SER A 150 -4.12 -3.20 22.21
CA SER A 150 -3.05 -3.11 23.19
C SER A 150 -1.68 -3.43 22.57
N GLU A 151 -0.78 -2.46 22.53
CA GLU A 151 0.59 -2.66 22.07
C GLU A 151 1.35 -3.68 22.94
N LEU A 152 1.07 -3.70 24.24
CA LEU A 152 1.70 -4.63 25.16
C LEU A 152 1.30 -6.08 24.85
N GLU A 153 0.02 -6.31 24.61
CA GLU A 153 -0.49 -7.65 24.31
C GLU A 153 -0.06 -8.12 22.92
N THR A 154 -0.02 -7.23 21.91
CA THR A 154 0.50 -7.62 20.59
C THR A 154 1.98 -8.00 20.65
N ARG A 155 2.79 -7.25 21.38
CA ARG A 155 4.20 -7.61 21.62
C ARG A 155 4.35 -8.95 22.34
N ARG A 156 3.48 -9.20 23.31
CA ARG A 156 3.48 -10.45 24.06
C ARG A 156 3.12 -11.62 23.15
N MET A 157 2.05 -11.50 22.36
CA MET A 157 1.65 -12.53 21.40
C MET A 157 2.79 -12.89 20.44
N HIS A 158 3.52 -11.89 19.95
CA HIS A 158 4.67 -12.13 19.08
C HIS A 158 5.84 -12.81 19.81
N ALA A 159 6.12 -12.40 21.03
CA ALA A 159 7.21 -12.96 21.82
C ALA A 159 6.94 -14.42 22.23
N GLU A 160 5.70 -14.74 22.56
CA GLU A 160 5.28 -16.06 23.00
C GLU A 160 4.87 -16.98 21.84
N GLY A 161 4.62 -16.41 20.65
CA GLY A 161 4.06 -17.16 19.53
C GLY A 161 2.63 -17.64 19.77
N ASP A 162 1.96 -17.06 20.78
CA ASP A 162 0.60 -17.40 21.17
C ASP A 162 -0.39 -16.31 20.72
N TYR A 163 -1.25 -16.68 19.79
CA TYR A 163 -2.26 -15.81 19.19
C TYR A 163 -3.69 -16.15 19.64
N ALA A 164 -3.85 -16.92 20.71
CA ALA A 164 -5.16 -17.37 21.18
C ALA A 164 -6.13 -16.21 21.45
N ARG A 165 -5.62 -15.10 21.97
CA ARG A 165 -6.43 -13.89 22.21
C ARG A 165 -6.93 -13.25 20.92
N MET A 166 -6.09 -13.20 19.89
CA MET A 166 -6.51 -12.73 18.56
C MET A 166 -7.61 -13.62 18.00
N TRP A 167 -7.46 -14.93 18.16
CA TRP A 167 -8.45 -15.90 17.75
C TRP A 167 -9.79 -15.71 18.43
N LEU A 168 -9.77 -15.46 19.72
CA LEU A 168 -11.00 -15.19 20.47
C LEU A 168 -11.75 -13.98 19.90
N HIS A 169 -11.05 -12.88 19.62
CA HIS A 169 -11.65 -11.68 19.04
C HIS A 169 -12.24 -11.97 17.65
N LEU A 170 -11.49 -12.68 16.79
CA LEU A 170 -12.00 -13.04 15.46
C LEU A 170 -13.21 -13.99 15.55
N TYR A 171 -13.21 -14.91 16.51
CA TYR A 171 -14.35 -15.78 16.78
C TYR A 171 -15.59 -14.99 17.22
N GLU A 172 -15.41 -14.01 18.10
CA GLU A 172 -16.49 -13.11 18.51
C GLU A 172 -17.06 -12.34 17.32
N ASP A 173 -16.22 -11.91 16.38
CA ASP A 173 -16.66 -11.24 15.16
C ASP A 173 -17.46 -12.18 14.26
N ILE A 174 -17.03 -13.43 14.11
CA ILE A 174 -17.77 -14.46 13.36
C ILE A 174 -19.14 -14.72 13.99
N VAL A 175 -19.20 -14.83 15.31
CA VAL A 175 -20.47 -15.03 16.03
C VAL A 175 -21.41 -13.84 15.84
N ARG A 176 -20.88 -12.62 15.81
CA ARG A 176 -21.69 -11.39 15.66
C ARG A 176 -22.13 -11.13 14.22
N PHE A 177 -21.23 -11.37 13.25
CA PHE A 177 -21.39 -10.89 11.88
C PHE A 177 -21.47 -12.04 10.85
N GLY A 178 -21.35 -13.28 11.29
CA GLY A 178 -21.44 -14.49 10.48
C GLY A 178 -20.10 -15.00 9.97
N GLU A 179 -19.29 -14.16 9.37
CA GLU A 179 -17.98 -14.55 8.85
C GLU A 179 -17.00 -13.36 8.80
N VAL A 180 -15.71 -13.67 8.80
CA VAL A 180 -14.66 -12.66 8.60
C VAL A 180 -14.04 -12.82 7.21
N THR A 181 -14.03 -11.76 6.44
CA THR A 181 -13.33 -11.71 5.15
C THR A 181 -11.89 -11.28 5.38
N ILE A 182 -10.93 -12.13 5.01
CA ILE A 182 -9.49 -11.90 5.22
C ILE A 182 -8.75 -11.61 3.90
N SER A 183 -9.32 -10.83 3.02
CA SER A 183 -8.67 -10.54 1.74
C SER A 183 -7.37 -9.77 1.88
N TYR A 184 -7.20 -8.97 2.93
CA TYR A 184 -6.07 -8.04 3.07
C TYR A 184 -5.54 -7.83 4.49
N ARG A 185 -6.12 -8.46 5.51
CA ARG A 185 -5.70 -8.28 6.92
C ARG A 185 -4.97 -9.49 7.50
N TYR A 186 -4.29 -10.21 6.64
CA TYR A 186 -3.64 -11.43 7.04
C TYR A 186 -2.21 -11.15 7.49
N PRO A 187 -1.85 -11.44 8.75
CA PRO A 187 -0.50 -11.20 9.24
C PRO A 187 0.51 -12.07 8.50
N VAL A 188 1.71 -11.53 8.30
CA VAL A 188 2.82 -12.22 7.65
C VAL A 188 4.06 -12.16 8.52
N THR A 189 4.92 -13.16 8.38
CA THR A 189 6.26 -13.14 8.95
C THR A 189 7.27 -12.73 7.90
N VAL A 190 8.27 -11.96 8.32
CA VAL A 190 9.40 -11.59 7.50
C VAL A 190 10.66 -12.16 8.12
N ASN A 191 11.34 -13.05 7.39
CA ASN A 191 12.49 -13.80 7.88
C ASN A 191 12.23 -14.51 9.23
N GLY A 192 10.99 -14.92 9.48
CA GLY A 192 10.57 -15.59 10.70
C GLY A 192 10.65 -14.77 11.99
N ARG A 193 10.92 -13.46 11.90
CA ARG A 193 11.18 -12.63 13.09
C ARG A 193 10.14 -11.56 13.35
N TYR A 194 9.43 -11.15 12.34
CA TYR A 194 8.51 -10.03 12.46
C TYR A 194 7.19 -10.37 11.81
N ILE A 195 6.11 -10.02 12.50
CA ILE A 195 4.76 -10.17 11.97
C ILE A 195 4.29 -8.81 11.50
N MET A 196 3.98 -8.73 10.22
CA MET A 196 3.50 -7.54 9.58
C MET A 196 2.26 -7.85 8.76
N ASP A 197 1.27 -7.02 8.87
CA ASP A 197 0.19 -6.98 7.91
C ASP A 197 0.48 -5.87 6.91
N PRO A 198 0.86 -6.18 5.69
CA PRO A 198 0.97 -5.17 4.65
C PRO A 198 -0.41 -4.68 4.20
N SER A 199 -1.37 -4.69 5.12
CA SER A 199 -2.72 -4.18 4.83
C SER A 199 -2.65 -2.83 4.13
N PRO A 200 -3.36 -2.70 3.05
CA PRO A 200 -4.43 -3.61 2.60
C PRO A 200 -4.03 -4.59 1.50
N ILE A 201 -2.86 -5.18 1.57
CA ILE A 201 -2.40 -6.15 0.58
C ILE A 201 -3.06 -7.49 0.81
N PRO A 202 -3.73 -8.06 -0.20
CA PRO A 202 -4.35 -9.35 -0.09
C PRO A 202 -3.33 -10.49 0.08
N ARG A 203 -3.74 -11.56 0.71
CA ARG A 203 -2.90 -12.75 0.93
C ARG A 203 -2.28 -13.29 -0.37
N TRP A 204 -3.00 -13.28 -1.49
CA TRP A 204 -2.48 -13.75 -2.77
C TRP A 204 -1.38 -12.88 -3.38
N ASP A 205 -1.20 -11.65 -2.89
CA ASP A 205 -0.08 -10.79 -3.29
C ASP A 205 1.21 -11.10 -2.50
N VAL A 206 1.12 -11.84 -1.39
CA VAL A 206 2.30 -12.20 -0.58
C VAL A 206 3.39 -12.92 -1.39
N PRO A 207 3.08 -13.86 -2.30
CA PRO A 207 4.11 -14.47 -3.15
C PRO A 207 4.83 -13.49 -4.08
N LYS A 208 4.21 -12.33 -4.38
CA LYS A 208 4.87 -11.27 -5.15
C LYS A 208 5.92 -10.54 -4.32
N LEU A 209 5.77 -10.51 -2.99
CA LEU A 209 6.73 -9.92 -2.07
C LEU A 209 7.97 -10.79 -1.92
N ASP A 210 7.81 -12.10 -1.68
CA ASP A 210 8.93 -12.99 -1.37
C ASP A 210 9.80 -13.37 -2.59
N ARG A 211 9.24 -13.26 -3.79
CA ARG A 211 9.90 -13.60 -5.05
C ARG A 211 10.33 -12.39 -5.87
N ALA A 212 10.10 -11.20 -5.35
CA ALA A 212 10.38 -9.99 -6.10
C ALA A 212 11.86 -9.61 -6.05
N ASP A 213 12.38 -9.19 -7.20
CA ASP A 213 13.68 -8.56 -7.34
C ASP A 213 13.65 -7.10 -6.83
N THR A 214 12.46 -6.59 -6.55
CA THR A 214 12.16 -5.19 -6.22
C THR A 214 12.27 -4.94 -4.73
N LEU A 215 12.73 -3.76 -4.34
CA LEU A 215 12.64 -3.26 -2.98
C LEU A 215 11.21 -2.79 -2.70
N PHE A 216 10.60 -3.34 -1.63
CA PHE A 216 9.32 -2.90 -1.11
C PHE A 216 9.53 -2.08 0.15
N LEU A 217 8.94 -0.87 0.17
CA LEU A 217 8.95 0.01 1.32
C LEU A 217 7.52 0.20 1.82
N PHE A 218 7.29 -0.09 3.08
CA PHE A 218 6.00 0.15 3.72
C PHE A 218 6.07 1.42 4.55
N GLY A 219 5.14 2.33 4.31
CA GLY A 219 5.03 3.57 5.05
C GLY A 219 3.69 3.66 5.77
N ALA A 220 3.72 3.68 7.10
CA ALA A 220 2.55 3.87 7.95
C ALA A 220 2.57 5.27 8.56
N GLY A 221 1.70 6.17 8.06
CA GLY A 221 1.64 7.55 8.54
C GLY A 221 1.10 7.66 9.96
N ARG A 222 0.13 6.85 10.32
CA ARG A 222 -0.46 6.87 11.66
C ARG A 222 0.51 6.40 12.73
N GLU A 223 1.22 5.31 12.50
CA GLU A 223 2.24 4.75 13.40
C GLU A 223 3.62 5.37 13.19
N LYS A 224 3.77 6.23 12.18
CA LYS A 224 5.03 6.91 11.83
C LYS A 224 6.21 5.95 11.74
N ARG A 225 6.04 4.86 11.00
CA ARG A 225 7.05 3.83 10.82
C ARG A 225 7.31 3.54 9.35
N ILE A 226 8.56 3.23 9.06
CA ILE A 226 9.02 2.69 7.79
C ILE A 226 9.47 1.26 8.04
N TYR A 227 9.02 0.39 7.17
CA TYR A 227 9.44 -0.98 7.12
C TYR A 227 9.90 -1.33 5.71
N ALA A 228 11.01 -2.02 5.57
CA ALA A 228 11.51 -2.44 4.27
C ALA A 228 11.51 -3.95 4.13
N VAL A 229 11.12 -4.41 2.95
CA VAL A 229 11.32 -5.79 2.49
C VAL A 229 12.33 -5.71 1.34
N PRO A 230 13.60 -6.01 1.59
CA PRO A 230 14.60 -6.07 0.54
C PRO A 230 14.27 -7.14 -0.51
N PRO A 231 14.86 -7.07 -1.72
CA PRO A 231 14.68 -8.11 -2.72
C PRO A 231 14.94 -9.51 -2.15
N TYR A 232 14.15 -10.48 -2.60
CA TYR A 232 14.25 -11.89 -2.19
C TYR A 232 14.08 -12.17 -0.70
N THR A 233 13.52 -11.24 0.05
CA THR A 233 13.19 -11.47 1.46
C THR A 233 12.01 -12.44 1.56
N ARG A 234 12.18 -13.47 2.38
CA ARG A 234 11.13 -14.44 2.66
C ARG A 234 10.00 -13.79 3.46
N VAL A 235 8.83 -13.73 2.86
CA VAL A 235 7.58 -13.23 3.46
C VAL A 235 6.58 -14.36 3.43
N GLU A 236 6.08 -14.77 4.58
CA GLU A 236 5.14 -15.88 4.71
C GLU A 236 3.90 -15.43 5.46
N PRO A 237 2.71 -15.74 4.95
CA PRO A 237 1.49 -15.53 5.70
C PRO A 237 1.47 -16.47 6.92
N LEU A 238 0.96 -16.00 8.03
CA LEU A 238 0.61 -16.88 9.13
C LEU A 238 -0.63 -17.68 8.74
N GLU A 239 -0.54 -18.98 8.85
CA GLU A 239 -1.66 -19.88 8.65
C GLU A 239 -2.32 -20.16 9.98
N PHE A 240 -3.63 -19.99 9.99
CA PHE A 240 -4.45 -20.25 11.14
C PHE A 240 -5.43 -21.38 10.78
N GLU A 241 -5.36 -22.49 11.46
CA GLU A 241 -6.10 -23.69 11.07
C GLU A 241 -7.56 -23.69 11.57
N ASP A 242 -7.90 -22.87 12.57
CA ASP A 242 -9.12 -23.06 13.35
C ASP A 242 -10.31 -22.17 12.94
N PHE A 243 -10.19 -21.36 11.86
CA PHE A 243 -11.24 -20.41 11.48
C PHE A 243 -11.63 -20.54 10.02
N ALA A 244 -12.94 -20.53 9.79
CA ALA A 244 -13.50 -20.43 8.46
C ALA A 244 -13.38 -18.99 7.95
N PHE A 245 -12.21 -18.63 7.44
CA PHE A 245 -12.03 -17.36 6.76
C PHE A 245 -12.55 -17.44 5.34
N ARG A 246 -13.32 -16.45 4.93
CA ARG A 246 -13.69 -16.29 3.55
C ARG A 246 -12.65 -15.47 2.82
N VAL A 247 -11.95 -16.11 1.90
CA VAL A 247 -11.11 -15.42 0.92
C VAL A 247 -12.03 -14.91 -0.20
N GLU A 248 -11.80 -13.70 -0.67
CA GLU A 248 -12.54 -13.15 -1.81
C GLU A 248 -12.40 -14.08 -3.01
N ASP A 249 -13.53 -14.58 -3.51
CA ASP A 249 -13.55 -15.54 -4.59
C ASP A 249 -13.68 -14.83 -5.94
N GLN A 250 -12.65 -15.00 -6.77
CA GLN A 250 -12.62 -14.49 -8.14
C GLN A 250 -12.96 -15.57 -9.19
N ALA A 251 -13.26 -16.80 -8.75
CA ALA A 251 -13.56 -17.90 -9.66
C ALA A 251 -14.79 -17.59 -10.54
N GLY A 252 -14.63 -17.84 -11.83
CA GLY A 252 -15.69 -17.58 -12.82
C GLY A 252 -15.91 -16.12 -13.19
N LYS A 253 -15.16 -15.19 -12.61
CA LYS A 253 -15.18 -13.77 -12.98
C LYS A 253 -14.13 -13.50 -14.06
N ALA A 254 -14.45 -12.60 -14.96
CA ALA A 254 -13.54 -12.18 -16.03
C ALA A 254 -13.63 -10.66 -16.23
N CYS A 255 -12.53 -10.05 -16.58
CA CYS A 255 -12.51 -8.65 -16.95
C CYS A 255 -13.32 -8.43 -18.23
N VAL A 256 -14.33 -7.54 -18.20
CA VAL A 256 -15.16 -7.24 -19.38
C VAL A 256 -14.38 -6.55 -20.50
N ARG A 257 -13.21 -5.98 -20.22
CA ARG A 257 -12.39 -5.29 -21.20
C ARG A 257 -11.40 -6.22 -21.90
N CYS A 258 -10.62 -7.00 -21.15
CA CYS A 258 -9.53 -7.81 -21.68
C CYS A 258 -9.74 -9.33 -21.53
N GLY A 259 -10.82 -9.76 -20.88
CA GLY A 259 -11.12 -11.18 -20.66
C GLY A 259 -10.23 -11.86 -19.60
N ALA A 260 -9.38 -11.12 -18.88
CA ALA A 260 -8.50 -11.72 -17.86
C ALA A 260 -9.31 -12.36 -16.73
N THR A 261 -8.91 -13.57 -16.36
CA THR A 261 -9.42 -14.33 -15.21
C THR A 261 -8.34 -14.58 -14.16
N ASP A 262 -7.11 -14.20 -14.47
CA ASP A 262 -5.87 -14.42 -13.72
C ASP A 262 -5.33 -13.14 -13.06
N ALA A 263 -6.11 -12.06 -13.09
CA ALA A 263 -5.83 -10.78 -12.48
C ALA A 263 -6.84 -10.46 -11.39
N TYR A 264 -6.45 -9.57 -10.48
CA TYR A 264 -7.44 -9.06 -9.54
C TYR A 264 -8.44 -8.14 -10.23
N LEU A 265 -9.71 -8.36 -9.93
CA LEU A 265 -10.83 -7.71 -10.58
C LEU A 265 -11.58 -6.82 -9.58
N ASP A 266 -11.79 -5.57 -9.95
CA ASP A 266 -12.70 -4.67 -9.26
C ASP A 266 -14.12 -4.89 -9.76
N GLU A 267 -15.06 -4.99 -8.83
CA GLU A 267 -16.49 -5.07 -9.15
C GLU A 267 -17.01 -3.66 -9.47
N ILE A 268 -17.68 -3.55 -10.59
CA ILE A 268 -18.37 -2.33 -11.01
C ILE A 268 -19.86 -2.62 -11.13
N ILE A 269 -20.69 -1.80 -10.50
CA ILE A 269 -22.12 -1.82 -10.69
C ILE A 269 -22.42 -0.99 -11.93
N ALA A 270 -22.81 -1.64 -13.02
CA ALA A 270 -23.09 -1.01 -14.29
C ALA A 270 -24.61 -0.93 -14.52
N GLY A 271 -25.07 0.24 -14.94
CA GLY A 271 -26.47 0.44 -15.33
C GLY A 271 -27.45 0.65 -14.18
N ALA A 272 -28.66 1.05 -14.54
CA ALA A 272 -29.77 1.30 -13.61
C ALA A 272 -30.38 0.00 -13.03
N ASP A 273 -30.07 -1.12 -13.64
CA ASP A 273 -30.49 -2.46 -13.24
C ASP A 273 -29.61 -3.11 -12.17
N GLY A 274 -28.52 -2.43 -11.80
CA GLY A 274 -27.58 -2.93 -10.80
C GLY A 274 -26.73 -4.12 -11.27
N ALA A 275 -26.59 -4.33 -12.58
CA ALA A 275 -25.78 -5.41 -13.13
C ALA A 275 -24.31 -5.26 -12.66
N ARG A 276 -23.75 -6.37 -12.16
CA ARG A 276 -22.36 -6.41 -11.69
C ARG A 276 -21.44 -6.82 -12.82
N THR A 277 -20.43 -6.05 -13.08
CA THR A 277 -19.35 -6.33 -14.02
C THR A 277 -18.00 -6.23 -13.35
N TYR A 278 -16.96 -6.80 -13.96
CA TYR A 278 -15.63 -6.85 -13.39
C TYR A 278 -14.61 -6.27 -14.36
N VAL A 279 -13.66 -5.50 -13.85
CA VAL A 279 -12.54 -4.93 -14.61
C VAL A 279 -11.24 -5.18 -13.86
N CYS A 280 -10.12 -5.26 -14.58
CA CYS A 280 -8.81 -5.35 -13.92
C CYS A 280 -8.56 -4.12 -13.06
N SER A 281 -8.04 -4.31 -11.86
CA SER A 281 -7.63 -3.24 -10.95
C SER A 281 -6.37 -2.50 -11.44
N ASP A 282 -5.57 -3.14 -12.27
CA ASP A 282 -4.39 -2.57 -12.94
C ASP A 282 -4.76 -2.24 -14.39
N SER A 283 -4.97 -0.95 -14.69
CA SER A 283 -5.41 -0.51 -16.02
C SER A 283 -4.32 -0.67 -17.07
N GLY A 284 -3.05 -0.45 -16.70
CA GLY A 284 -1.92 -0.64 -17.62
C GLY A 284 -1.77 -2.09 -18.07
N TYR A 285 -1.91 -3.04 -17.14
CA TYR A 285 -1.96 -4.47 -17.45
C TYR A 285 -3.15 -4.81 -18.36
N CYS A 286 -4.32 -4.26 -18.04
CA CYS A 286 -5.54 -4.46 -18.84
C CYS A 286 -5.38 -3.96 -20.27
N ASP A 287 -4.84 -2.75 -20.45
CA ASP A 287 -4.67 -2.10 -21.74
C ASP A 287 -3.70 -2.89 -22.63
N LYS A 288 -2.58 -3.36 -22.10
CA LYS A 288 -1.64 -4.25 -22.82
C LYS A 288 -2.32 -5.53 -23.31
N ARG A 289 -3.17 -6.14 -22.49
CA ARG A 289 -3.94 -7.34 -22.91
C ARG A 289 -4.99 -7.03 -23.96
N CYS A 290 -5.48 -5.80 -24.01
CA CYS A 290 -6.40 -5.32 -25.07
C CYS A 290 -5.65 -4.91 -26.35
N GLY A 291 -4.32 -4.91 -26.38
CA GLY A 291 -3.51 -4.45 -27.50
C GLY A 291 -3.52 -2.93 -27.68
N ARG A 292 -3.64 -2.20 -26.60
CA ARG A 292 -3.66 -0.73 -26.55
C ARG A 292 -2.39 -0.15 -25.94
#